data_c66160b2e603ac2f9fe44b26cede1841
#
_entry.id   c66160b2e603ac2f9fe44b26cede1841
#
_cell.length_a   1.000
_cell.length_b   1.000
_cell.length_c   1.000
_cell.angle_alpha   90.00
_cell.angle_beta   90.00
_cell.angle_gamma   90.00
#
_symmetry.space_group_name_H-M   'P 1'
#
loop_
_entity.id
_entity.type
_entity.pdbx_description
1 polymer ?
#
loop_
_entity_poly.entity_id
_entity_poly.type
_entity_poly.pdbx_seq_one_letter_code
_entity_poly.pdbx_strand_id
1 'polypeptide(L)' 'MAIRYKVDILAELKKKGYSSTRIREEKLIGQSYLQQLRRGELVSWKTLDTICALLECQPGDLIAFQKDESMQ' A
#
# COMPACT_ATOMS: atom_id res chain seq x y z
N MET A 1 -8.80 13.00 0.75
CA MET A 1 -7.47 13.18 0.15
C MET A 1 -7.51 12.72 -1.30
N ALA A 2 -6.84 13.43 -2.18
CA ALA A 2 -6.91 13.15 -3.61
C ALA A 2 -5.98 12.03 -4.08
N ILE A 3 -5.00 11.65 -3.27
CA ILE A 3 -4.14 10.51 -3.58
C ILE A 3 -4.83 9.23 -3.12
N ARG A 4 -4.91 8.26 -4.01
CA ARG A 4 -5.60 6.99 -3.74
C ARG A 4 -4.80 5.82 -4.25
N TYR A 5 -5.06 4.64 -3.70
CA TYR A 5 -4.48 3.42 -4.22
C TYR A 5 -5.18 3.03 -5.52
N LYS A 6 -4.39 2.68 -6.51
CA LYS A 6 -4.90 2.21 -7.81
C LYS A 6 -5.28 0.73 -7.75
N VAL A 7 -4.70 0.00 -6.80
CA VAL A 7 -4.88 -1.44 -6.65
C VAL A 7 -5.05 -1.76 -5.18
N ASP A 8 -5.57 -2.95 -4.88
CA ASP A 8 -5.63 -3.46 -3.52
C ASP A 8 -4.24 -3.96 -3.15
N ILE A 9 -3.52 -3.19 -2.35
CA ILE A 9 -2.13 -3.47 -1.99
C ILE A 9 -1.99 -4.84 -1.34
N LEU A 10 -2.89 -5.18 -0.41
CA LEU A 10 -2.80 -6.46 0.28
C LEU A 10 -3.08 -7.63 -0.67
N ALA A 11 -4.00 -7.46 -1.61
CA ALA A 11 -4.27 -8.48 -2.62
C ALA A 11 -3.07 -8.68 -3.53
N GLU A 12 -2.41 -7.60 -3.93
CA GLU A 12 -1.23 -7.69 -4.78
C GLU A 12 -0.07 -8.36 -4.06
N LEU A 13 0.11 -8.04 -2.77
CA LEU A 13 1.13 -8.70 -1.96
C LEU A 13 0.84 -10.20 -1.84
N LYS A 14 -0.42 -10.56 -1.63
CA LYS A 14 -0.81 -11.96 -1.54
C LYS A 14 -0.52 -12.71 -2.83
N LYS A 15 -0.75 -12.09 -3.97
CA LYS A 15 -0.44 -12.69 -5.27
C LYS A 15 1.05 -12.99 -5.42
N LYS A 16 1.90 -12.18 -4.79
CA LYS A 16 3.35 -12.38 -4.81
C LYS A 16 3.82 -13.35 -3.74
N GLY A 17 2.92 -13.91 -2.95
CA GLY A 17 3.26 -14.84 -1.90
C GLY A 17 3.43 -14.20 -0.53
N TYR A 18 3.10 -12.93 -0.39
CA TYR A 18 3.20 -12.22 0.89
C TYR A 18 1.83 -12.07 1.52
N SER A 19 1.37 -13.13 2.20
CA SER A 19 0.12 -13.07 2.93
C SER A 19 0.25 -12.17 4.16
N SER A 20 -0.88 -11.74 4.72
CA SER A 20 -0.86 -10.91 5.93
C SER A 20 -0.13 -11.60 7.07
N THR A 21 -0.31 -12.92 7.21
CA THR A 21 0.37 -13.71 8.23
C THR A 21 1.89 -13.66 8.03
N ARG A 22 2.33 -13.89 6.80
CA ARG A 22 3.76 -13.87 6.47
C ARG A 22 4.38 -12.50 6.73
N ILE A 23 3.68 -11.45 6.31
CA ILE A 23 4.15 -10.07 6.51
C ILE A 23 4.33 -9.80 8.01
N ARG A 24 3.36 -10.23 8.81
CA ARG A 24 3.42 -10.04 10.25
C ARG A 24 4.53 -10.86 10.91
N GLU A 25 4.66 -12.13 10.53
CA GLU A 25 5.67 -13.02 11.11
C GLU A 25 7.08 -12.58 10.76
N GLU A 26 7.30 -12.15 9.53
CA GLU A 26 8.62 -11.69 9.07
C GLU A 26 8.84 -10.21 9.36
N LYS A 27 7.86 -9.53 9.95
CA LYS A 27 7.93 -8.13 10.31
C LYS A 27 8.30 -7.23 9.13
N LEU A 28 7.76 -7.56 7.98
CA LEU A 28 8.02 -6.80 6.75
C LEU A 28 7.37 -5.42 6.78
N ILE A 29 6.15 -5.35 7.32
CA ILE A 29 5.39 -4.11 7.45
C ILE A 29 4.80 -4.08 8.84
N GLY A 30 4.86 -2.92 9.50
CA GLY A 30 4.28 -2.77 10.84
C GLY A 30 2.78 -2.99 10.83
N GLN A 31 2.23 -3.50 11.95
CA GLN A 31 0.81 -3.81 12.04
C GLN A 31 -0.09 -2.59 11.86
N SER A 32 0.32 -1.43 12.38
CA SER A 32 -0.46 -0.21 12.20
C SER A 32 -0.56 0.16 10.72
N TYR A 33 0.50 -0.06 9.95
CA TYR A 33 0.49 0.21 8.52
C TYR A 33 -0.37 -0.80 7.76
N LEU A 34 -0.40 -2.07 8.21
CA LEU A 34 -1.29 -3.06 7.64
C LEU A 34 -2.75 -2.65 7.82
N GLN A 35 -3.10 -2.12 9.01
CA GLN A 35 -4.43 -1.61 9.26
C GLN A 35 -4.76 -0.45 8.34
N GLN A 36 -3.81 0.46 8.15
CA GLN A 36 -4.01 1.59 7.23
C GLN A 36 -4.24 1.11 5.81
N LEU A 37 -3.49 0.12 5.36
CA LEU A 37 -3.68 -0.45 4.03
C LEU A 37 -5.07 -1.08 3.87
N ARG A 38 -5.56 -1.77 4.91
CA ARG A 38 -6.90 -2.35 4.87
C ARG A 38 -7.99 -1.31 4.77
N ARG A 39 -7.78 -0.15 5.38
CA ARG A 39 -8.74 0.95 5.33
C ARG A 39 -8.61 1.81 4.09
N GLY A 40 -7.59 1.57 3.26
CA GLY A 40 -7.30 2.41 2.12
C GLY A 40 -6.63 3.72 2.49
N GLU A 41 -6.05 3.81 3.69
CA GLU A 41 -5.34 4.99 4.15
C GLU A 41 -3.91 4.99 3.66
N LEU A 42 -3.33 6.17 3.48
CA LEU A 42 -1.95 6.30 3.05
C LEU A 42 -0.99 5.90 4.17
N VAL A 43 0.12 5.33 3.78
CA VAL A 43 1.16 4.90 4.72
C VAL A 43 2.38 5.82 4.57
N SER A 44 3.37 5.66 5.46
CA SER A 44 4.58 6.45 5.40
C SER A 44 5.38 6.15 4.13
N TRP A 45 6.26 7.08 3.75
CA TRP A 45 7.14 6.89 2.62
C TRP A 45 7.98 5.63 2.75
N LYS A 46 8.47 5.37 3.96
CA LYS A 46 9.29 4.18 4.21
C LYS A 46 8.49 2.90 3.99
N THR A 47 7.24 2.88 4.44
CA THR A 47 6.37 1.72 4.23
C THR A 47 6.06 1.54 2.74
N LEU A 48 5.80 2.64 2.05
CA LEU A 48 5.56 2.60 0.61
C LEU A 48 6.79 2.06 -0.13
N ASP A 49 7.98 2.48 0.28
CA ASP A 49 9.22 1.99 -0.28
C ASP A 49 9.34 0.48 -0.11
N THR A 50 9.02 -0.02 1.08
CA THR A 50 9.03 -1.46 1.35
C THR A 50 8.05 -2.20 0.45
N ILE A 51 6.85 -1.67 0.30
CA ILE A 51 5.82 -2.29 -0.56
C ILE A 51 6.31 -2.34 -2.00
N CYS A 52 6.88 -1.26 -2.49
CA CYS A 52 7.41 -1.22 -3.86
C CYS A 52 8.51 -2.25 -4.05
N ALA A 53 9.38 -2.42 -3.05
CA ALA A 53 10.44 -3.42 -3.12
C ALA A 53 9.89 -4.85 -3.15
N LEU A 54 8.88 -5.12 -2.32
CA LEU A 54 8.27 -6.45 -2.28
C LEU A 54 7.53 -6.77 -3.58
N LEU A 55 6.85 -5.80 -4.16
CA LEU A 55 6.09 -5.97 -5.40
C LEU A 55 6.94 -5.76 -6.65
N GLU A 56 8.15 -5.26 -6.49
CA GLU A 56 9.05 -4.93 -7.59
C GLU A 56 8.39 -3.98 -8.58
N CYS A 57 7.82 -2.90 -8.06
CA CYS A 57 7.10 -1.93 -8.87
C CYS A 57 7.42 -0.50 -8.43
N GLN A 58 6.90 0.46 -9.17
CA GLN A 58 7.05 1.87 -8.86
C GLN A 58 5.86 2.36 -8.05
N PRO A 59 6.04 3.42 -7.23
CA PRO A 59 4.91 3.99 -6.48
C PRO A 59 3.74 4.39 -7.39
N GLY A 60 4.02 4.87 -8.58
CA GLY A 60 2.98 5.25 -9.53
C GLY A 60 2.13 4.08 -10.02
N ASP A 61 2.60 2.85 -9.84
CA ASP A 61 1.83 1.66 -10.15
C ASP A 61 0.81 1.35 -9.06
N LEU A 62 1.03 1.89 -7.87
CA LEU A 62 0.22 1.58 -6.68
C LEU A 62 -0.73 2.69 -6.30
N ILE A 63 -0.33 3.94 -6.51
CA ILE A 63 -1.10 5.12 -6.10
C ILE A 63 -1.26 6.07 -7.27
N ALA A 64 -2.28 6.92 -7.18
CA ALA A 64 -2.53 7.95 -8.18
C ALA A 64 -3.16 9.15 -7.51
N PHE A 65 -2.91 10.31 -8.07
CA PHE A 65 -3.58 11.54 -7.68
C PHE A 65 -4.80 11.72 -8.54
N GLN A 66 -5.95 11.94 -7.91
CA GLN A 66 -7.19 12.28 -8.61
C GLN A 66 -7.63 13.65 -8.14
N LYS A 67 -7.85 14.54 -9.08
CA LYS A 67 -8.35 15.85 -8.74
C LYS A 67 -9.78 15.72 -8.24
N ASP A 68 -10.03 16.23 -7.04
CA ASP A 68 -11.38 16.24 -6.46
C ASP A 68 -12.05 17.53 -6.87
N GLU A 69 -13.14 17.41 -7.63
CA GLU A 69 -13.87 18.59 -8.12
C GLU A 69 -14.40 19.46 -7.00
N SER A 70 -14.69 18.85 -5.86
CA SER A 70 -15.21 19.62 -4.71
C SER A 70 -14.14 20.51 -4.08
N MET A 71 -12.89 20.37 -4.46
CA MET A 71 -11.78 21.14 -3.91
C MET A 71 -11.42 22.36 -4.74
N GLN A 72 -12.17 22.65 -5.74
CA GLN A 72 -11.90 23.81 -6.60
C GLN A 72 -12.36 25.11 -6.04
#